data_efe5c94c4e26830277267fa7184c7d3e
#
_entry.id   efe5c94c4e26830277267fa7184c7d3e
#
_cell.length_a   1.000
_cell.length_b   1.000
_cell.length_c   1.000
_cell.angle_alpha   90.00
_cell.angle_beta   90.00
_cell.angle_gamma   90.00
#
_symmetry.space_group_name_H-M   'P 1'
#
loop_
_entity.id
_entity.type
_entity.pdbx_description
1 polymer ?
#
loop_
_entity_poly.entity_id
_entity_poly.type
_entity_poly.pdbx_seq_one_letter_code
_entity_poly.pdbx_strand_id
1 'polypeptide(L)'
;HVVCFSNNLNWEFIQAAPADYLPGYLDDDLLYLRQIHNAINTKIGAQAKGKPAVMGFSMGGWYTLNLAATSDPNAYSRSLSINPPLDLSTGLRALDRLFRAPAGKENPDSIKELALAKLLTIQVQGSSLEKGSDLPFSDQEASYLIGLSYRFTLTQTIMSSLEIARSSKAHEKVGVLSWEDYYSKILAPALAKRNIDPNALSHASNLRTRETGLTAAKGLKLVLTGNDFLLTKEDLAWFRKRFPGERTIFTETGGHMGQLYRKEVRDAMRAAIRQPAR
;
A
#
# COMPACT_ATOMS: atom_id res chain seq x y z
N HIS A 1 -2.43 -6.98 -22.41
CA HIS A 1 -1.48 -7.54 -21.42
C HIS A 1 -1.78 -6.94 -20.05
N VAL A 2 -1.66 -7.74 -18.99
CA VAL A 2 -1.68 -7.31 -17.60
C VAL A 2 -0.36 -7.71 -16.99
N VAL A 3 0.32 -6.76 -16.35
CA VAL A 3 1.56 -7.00 -15.61
C VAL A 3 1.30 -6.64 -14.16
N CYS A 4 1.52 -7.60 -13.27
CA CYS A 4 1.44 -7.39 -11.82
C CYS A 4 2.84 -7.46 -11.26
N PHE A 5 3.17 -6.55 -10.35
CA PHE A 5 4.41 -6.58 -9.60
C PHE A 5 4.15 -6.20 -8.14
N SER A 6 5.00 -6.68 -7.27
CA SER A 6 4.92 -6.41 -5.83
C SER A 6 5.29 -4.97 -5.53
N ASN A 7 4.94 -4.54 -4.32
CA ASN A 7 5.29 -3.20 -3.86
C ASN A 7 6.79 -3.06 -3.57
N ASN A 8 7.25 -1.83 -3.45
CA ASN A 8 8.64 -1.45 -3.25
C ASN A 8 9.23 -1.90 -1.90
N LEU A 9 8.40 -2.27 -0.94
CA LEU A 9 8.83 -2.84 0.34
C LEU A 9 8.94 -4.38 0.29
N ASN A 10 8.65 -5.00 -0.87
CA ASN A 10 8.83 -6.44 -1.03
C ASN A 10 10.32 -6.76 -1.18
N TRP A 11 10.76 -7.82 -0.50
CA TRP A 11 12.15 -8.24 -0.51
C TRP A 11 12.69 -8.56 -1.90
N GLU A 12 11.90 -9.15 -2.79
CA GLU A 12 12.30 -9.45 -4.18
C GLU A 12 12.57 -8.17 -4.97
N PHE A 13 11.73 -7.13 -4.75
CA PHE A 13 11.95 -5.83 -5.36
C PHE A 13 13.25 -5.21 -4.85
N ILE A 14 13.49 -5.23 -3.54
CA ILE A 14 14.69 -4.66 -2.93
C ILE A 14 15.95 -5.36 -3.41
N GLN A 15 15.94 -6.69 -3.50
CA GLN A 15 17.09 -7.47 -3.99
C GLN A 15 17.38 -7.25 -5.48
N ALA A 16 16.39 -6.90 -6.28
CA ALA A 16 16.55 -6.60 -7.70
C ALA A 16 16.92 -5.13 -7.96
N ALA A 17 16.74 -4.26 -6.99
CA ALA A 17 17.09 -2.85 -7.08
C ALA A 17 18.60 -2.63 -6.90
N PRO A 18 19.17 -1.49 -7.37
CA PRO A 18 20.54 -1.12 -7.07
C PRO A 18 20.84 -1.05 -5.57
N ALA A 19 22.11 -1.27 -5.21
CA ALA A 19 22.55 -1.33 -3.81
C ALA A 19 22.31 -0.03 -3.01
N ASP A 20 22.17 1.09 -3.69
CA ASP A 20 21.88 2.39 -3.09
C ASP A 20 20.39 2.70 -2.98
N TYR A 21 19.51 1.81 -3.42
CA TYR A 21 18.07 1.98 -3.29
C TYR A 21 17.62 2.06 -1.83
N LEU A 22 16.77 3.04 -1.52
CA LEU A 22 16.20 3.26 -0.19
C LEU A 22 14.68 2.98 -0.20
N PRO A 23 14.23 1.79 0.18
CA PRO A 23 12.81 1.43 0.21
C PRO A 23 11.99 2.40 1.07
N GLY A 24 10.93 2.97 0.51
CA GLY A 24 10.09 3.96 1.20
C GLY A 24 10.56 5.41 1.04
N TYR A 25 11.68 5.66 0.35
CA TYR A 25 12.01 6.99 -0.13
C TYR A 25 11.31 7.22 -1.49
N LEU A 26 10.31 8.10 -1.51
CA LEU A 26 9.40 8.26 -2.64
C LEU A 26 10.10 8.51 -3.97
N ASP A 27 11.15 9.32 -3.99
CA ASP A 27 11.81 9.66 -5.26
C ASP A 27 12.52 8.45 -5.86
N ASP A 28 13.19 7.64 -5.04
CA ASP A 28 13.76 6.36 -5.48
C ASP A 28 12.64 5.41 -5.92
N ASP A 29 11.61 5.27 -5.10
CA ASP A 29 10.46 4.40 -5.38
C ASP A 29 9.82 4.73 -6.74
N LEU A 30 9.54 5.99 -7.00
CA LEU A 30 8.96 6.45 -8.27
C LEU A 30 9.93 6.31 -9.43
N LEU A 31 11.23 6.54 -9.21
CA LEU A 31 12.26 6.35 -10.24
C LEU A 31 12.25 4.90 -10.72
N TYR A 32 12.33 3.93 -9.81
CA TYR A 32 12.39 2.52 -10.18
C TYR A 32 11.06 1.98 -10.72
N LEU A 33 9.92 2.44 -10.20
CA LEU A 33 8.61 2.11 -10.80
C LEU A 33 8.52 2.59 -12.26
N ARG A 34 9.03 3.76 -12.58
CA ARG A 34 9.09 4.27 -13.97
C ARG A 34 10.06 3.47 -14.84
N GLN A 35 11.21 3.08 -14.30
CA GLN A 35 12.16 2.22 -15.05
C GLN A 35 11.54 0.87 -15.36
N ILE A 36 10.86 0.23 -14.39
CA ILE A 36 10.13 -1.02 -14.63
C ILE A 36 9.05 -0.82 -15.70
N HIS A 37 8.26 0.23 -15.60
CA HIS A 37 7.24 0.57 -16.59
C HIS A 37 7.84 0.73 -17.99
N ASN A 38 8.95 1.45 -18.12
CA ASN A 38 9.63 1.63 -19.39
C ASN A 38 10.20 0.31 -19.94
N ALA A 39 10.80 -0.53 -19.10
CA ALA A 39 11.29 -1.85 -19.49
C ALA A 39 10.16 -2.77 -19.98
N ILE A 40 9.02 -2.75 -19.30
CA ILE A 40 7.81 -3.48 -19.70
C ILE A 40 7.34 -2.98 -21.08
N ASN A 41 7.21 -1.66 -21.25
CA ASN A 41 6.78 -1.07 -22.51
C ASN A 41 7.73 -1.41 -23.66
N THR A 42 9.03 -1.42 -23.42
CA THR A 42 10.02 -1.85 -24.43
C THR A 42 9.83 -3.32 -24.80
N LYS A 43 9.64 -4.18 -23.79
CA LYS A 43 9.51 -5.63 -24.00
C LYS A 43 8.23 -6.04 -24.72
N ILE A 44 7.11 -5.36 -24.45
CA ILE A 44 5.79 -5.68 -25.01
C ILE A 44 5.29 -4.66 -26.04
N GLY A 45 6.08 -3.58 -26.29
CA GLY A 45 5.64 -2.36 -26.99
C GLY A 45 4.94 -2.59 -28.32
N ALA A 46 5.51 -3.43 -29.20
CA ALA A 46 4.87 -3.75 -30.52
C ALA A 46 3.54 -4.51 -30.36
N GLN A 47 3.31 -5.17 -29.24
CA GLN A 47 2.11 -5.95 -28.93
C GLN A 47 1.08 -5.13 -28.14
N ALA A 48 1.51 -4.05 -27.45
CA ALA A 48 0.64 -3.18 -26.68
C ALA A 48 0.01 -2.12 -27.60
N LYS A 49 -1.31 -2.16 -27.72
CA LYS A 49 -2.06 -1.14 -28.46
C LYS A 49 -2.52 -0.04 -27.50
N GLY A 50 -1.99 1.18 -27.71
CA GLY A 50 -2.39 2.38 -26.96
C GLY A 50 -1.63 2.60 -25.66
N LYS A 51 -2.04 3.63 -24.89
CA LYS A 51 -1.39 4.03 -23.64
C LYS A 51 -1.71 3.04 -22.51
N PRO A 52 -0.75 2.74 -21.63
CA PRO A 52 -0.99 1.87 -20.48
C PRO A 52 -2.01 2.47 -19.52
N ALA A 53 -2.65 1.62 -18.72
CA ALA A 53 -3.37 2.00 -17.54
C ALA A 53 -2.59 1.56 -16.30
N VAL A 54 -2.72 2.28 -15.19
CA VAL A 54 -2.12 1.91 -13.92
C VAL A 54 -3.22 1.74 -12.86
N MET A 55 -3.10 0.67 -12.06
CA MET A 55 -4.00 0.41 -10.96
C MET A 55 -3.21 -0.08 -9.76
N GLY A 56 -3.58 0.42 -8.58
CA GLY A 56 -2.96 -0.01 -7.34
C GLY A 56 -3.92 -0.04 -6.17
N PHE A 57 -3.58 -0.87 -5.19
CA PHE A 57 -4.32 -1.09 -3.95
C PHE A 57 -3.50 -0.60 -2.77
N SER A 58 -4.15 0.01 -1.76
CA SER A 58 -3.48 0.43 -0.54
C SER A 58 -2.24 1.28 -0.83
N MET A 59 -1.05 0.85 -0.42
CA MET A 59 0.22 1.49 -0.77
C MET A 59 0.43 1.58 -2.29
N GLY A 60 0.06 0.55 -3.06
CA GLY A 60 0.06 0.60 -4.52
C GLY A 60 -0.90 1.66 -5.09
N GLY A 61 -2.02 1.89 -4.40
CA GLY A 61 -2.94 3.00 -4.70
C GLY A 61 -2.28 4.36 -4.47
N TRP A 62 -1.52 4.49 -3.39
CA TRP A 62 -0.74 5.70 -3.10
C TRP A 62 0.34 5.94 -4.18
N TYR A 63 1.07 4.91 -4.61
CA TYR A 63 2.01 5.04 -5.75
C TYR A 63 1.29 5.40 -7.05
N THR A 64 0.12 4.82 -7.31
CA THR A 64 -0.69 5.17 -8.49
C THR A 64 -1.04 6.66 -8.51
N LEU A 65 -1.40 7.25 -7.38
CA LEU A 65 -1.68 8.68 -7.26
C LEU A 65 -0.42 9.54 -7.50
N ASN A 66 0.71 9.15 -6.93
CA ASN A 66 1.97 9.86 -7.16
C ASN A 66 2.43 9.77 -8.62
N LEU A 67 2.31 8.60 -9.25
CA LEU A 67 2.60 8.44 -10.68
C LEU A 67 1.68 9.33 -11.53
N ALA A 68 0.39 9.35 -11.23
CA ALA A 68 -0.57 10.19 -11.96
C ALA A 68 -0.30 11.69 -11.78
N ALA A 69 0.15 12.12 -10.58
CA ALA A 69 0.43 13.52 -10.27
C ALA A 69 1.73 14.05 -10.86
N THR A 70 2.76 13.19 -10.99
CA THR A 70 4.13 13.60 -11.33
C THR A 70 4.60 13.16 -12.72
N SER A 71 3.86 12.26 -13.37
CA SER A 71 4.15 11.82 -14.73
C SER A 71 3.60 12.81 -15.77
N ASP A 72 4.07 12.68 -17.03
CA ASP A 72 3.39 13.32 -18.14
C ASP A 72 1.87 13.05 -18.04
N PRO A 73 0.99 14.07 -18.11
CA PRO A 73 -0.47 13.89 -18.08
C PRO A 73 -0.99 12.88 -19.10
N ASN A 74 -0.18 12.57 -20.10
CA ASN A 74 -0.47 11.60 -21.12
C ASN A 74 0.22 10.23 -20.93
N ALA A 75 0.99 10.01 -19.87
CA ALA A 75 1.70 8.74 -19.65
C ALA A 75 0.74 7.55 -19.49
N TYR A 76 -0.39 7.77 -18.85
CA TYR A 76 -1.41 6.74 -18.63
C TYR A 76 -2.74 7.13 -19.25
N SER A 77 -3.40 6.15 -19.86
CA SER A 77 -4.76 6.33 -20.38
C SER A 77 -5.77 6.45 -19.24
N ARG A 78 -5.51 5.75 -18.15
CA ARG A 78 -6.33 5.71 -16.92
C ARG A 78 -5.47 5.38 -15.71
N SER A 79 -5.88 5.92 -14.57
CA SER A 79 -5.30 5.59 -13.26
C SER A 79 -6.43 5.27 -12.29
N LEU A 80 -6.34 4.12 -11.60
CA LEU A 80 -7.30 3.71 -10.59
C LEU A 80 -6.57 3.43 -9.27
N SER A 81 -6.87 4.24 -8.28
CA SER A 81 -6.33 4.09 -6.93
C SER A 81 -7.40 3.55 -5.99
N ILE A 82 -7.10 2.46 -5.30
CA ILE A 82 -8.05 1.74 -4.43
C ILE A 82 -7.54 1.79 -3.00
N ASN A 83 -8.31 2.41 -2.12
CA ASN A 83 -8.03 2.58 -0.69
C ASN A 83 -6.60 3.08 -0.40
N PRO A 84 -6.14 4.16 -1.05
CA PRO A 84 -4.84 4.72 -0.74
C PRO A 84 -4.84 5.41 0.62
N PRO A 85 -3.75 5.35 1.41
CA PRO A 85 -3.56 6.33 2.47
C PRO A 85 -3.36 7.72 1.86
N LEU A 86 -3.77 8.77 2.57
CA LEU A 86 -3.46 10.14 2.14
C LEU A 86 -2.00 10.52 2.45
N ASP A 87 -1.51 10.03 3.57
CA ASP A 87 -0.12 10.13 4.00
C ASP A 87 0.43 8.73 4.27
N LEU A 88 1.45 8.31 3.53
CA LEU A 88 1.99 6.97 3.64
C LEU A 88 2.58 6.71 5.02
N SER A 89 3.36 7.64 5.57
CA SER A 89 3.96 7.48 6.89
C SER A 89 2.91 7.35 7.99
N THR A 90 1.83 8.13 7.91
CA THR A 90 0.70 8.04 8.84
C THR A 90 -0.01 6.69 8.70
N GLY A 91 -0.20 6.19 7.47
CA GLY A 91 -0.76 4.87 7.21
C GLY A 91 0.09 3.74 7.82
N LEU A 92 1.41 3.80 7.62
CA LEU A 92 2.33 2.80 8.17
C LEU A 92 2.36 2.82 9.72
N ARG A 93 2.29 4.01 10.33
CA ARG A 93 2.12 4.14 11.80
C ARG A 93 0.76 3.59 12.27
N ALA A 94 -0.29 3.71 11.46
CA ALA A 94 -1.59 3.11 11.80
C ALA A 94 -1.48 1.57 11.86
N LEU A 95 -0.79 0.96 10.91
CA LEU A 95 -0.52 -0.48 10.91
C LEU A 95 0.32 -0.92 12.11
N ASP A 96 1.31 -0.14 12.52
CA ASP A 96 2.06 -0.39 13.77
C ASP A 96 1.16 -0.33 15.02
N ARG A 97 0.20 0.60 15.06
CA ARG A 97 -0.79 0.65 16.16
C ARG A 97 -1.68 -0.59 16.18
N LEU A 98 -2.12 -1.06 15.02
CA LEU A 98 -2.92 -2.29 14.91
C LEU A 98 -2.14 -3.51 15.41
N PHE A 99 -0.86 -3.63 15.08
CA PHE A 99 0.00 -4.70 15.61
C PHE A 99 0.09 -4.68 17.14
N ARG A 100 0.06 -3.48 17.73
CA ARG A 100 0.13 -3.29 19.18
C ARG A 100 -1.24 -3.29 19.85
N ALA A 101 -2.34 -3.54 19.12
CA ALA A 101 -3.69 -3.49 19.69
C ALA A 101 -3.91 -4.38 20.93
N PRO A 102 -3.27 -5.58 21.07
CA PRO A 102 -3.35 -6.35 22.29
C PRO A 102 -2.58 -5.76 23.48
N ALA A 103 -1.58 -4.89 23.24
CA ALA A 103 -0.77 -4.33 24.31
C ALA A 103 -1.62 -3.48 25.24
N GLY A 104 -1.39 -3.60 26.56
CA GLY A 104 -2.18 -2.91 27.57
C GLY A 104 -3.52 -3.60 27.91
N LYS A 105 -3.81 -4.77 27.37
CA LYS A 105 -4.92 -5.63 27.76
C LYS A 105 -4.51 -6.59 28.88
N GLU A 106 -5.48 -7.16 29.58
CA GLU A 106 -5.23 -8.06 30.71
C GLU A 106 -4.41 -9.29 30.31
N ASN A 107 -4.65 -9.84 29.11
CA ASN A 107 -3.94 -11.03 28.58
C ASN A 107 -3.51 -10.81 27.12
N PRO A 108 -2.50 -9.98 26.84
CA PRO A 108 -2.13 -9.63 25.46
C PRO A 108 -1.63 -10.84 24.64
N ASP A 109 -0.90 -11.75 25.26
CA ASP A 109 -0.37 -12.92 24.56
C ASP A 109 -1.45 -13.93 24.24
N SER A 110 -2.43 -14.13 25.12
CA SER A 110 -3.61 -14.94 24.84
C SER A 110 -4.41 -14.44 23.64
N ILE A 111 -4.54 -13.10 23.47
CA ILE A 111 -5.19 -12.51 22.28
C ILE A 111 -4.42 -12.87 21.01
N LYS A 112 -3.10 -12.76 21.02
CA LYS A 112 -2.24 -13.09 19.87
C LYS A 112 -2.31 -14.58 19.52
N GLU A 113 -2.17 -15.45 20.53
CA GLU A 113 -2.23 -16.91 20.36
C GLU A 113 -3.59 -17.34 19.81
N LEU A 114 -4.69 -16.81 20.35
CA LEU A 114 -6.04 -17.12 19.90
C LEU A 114 -6.29 -16.63 18.46
N ALA A 115 -5.82 -15.44 18.12
CA ALA A 115 -5.92 -14.90 16.76
C ALA A 115 -5.20 -15.81 15.75
N LEU A 116 -3.98 -16.24 16.07
CA LEU A 116 -3.21 -17.15 15.22
C LEU A 116 -3.85 -18.54 15.12
N ALA A 117 -4.33 -19.10 16.23
CA ALA A 117 -5.02 -20.39 16.24
C ALA A 117 -6.29 -20.37 15.36
N LYS A 118 -7.10 -19.32 15.47
CA LYS A 118 -8.27 -19.12 14.61
C LYS A 118 -7.89 -18.97 13.13
N LEU A 119 -6.84 -18.20 12.82
CA LEU A 119 -6.35 -18.05 11.46
C LEU A 119 -5.92 -19.39 10.85
N LEU A 120 -5.15 -20.19 11.59
CA LEU A 120 -4.74 -21.52 11.17
C LEU A 120 -5.95 -22.45 10.97
N THR A 121 -6.95 -22.41 11.86
CA THR A 121 -8.18 -23.19 11.74
C THR A 121 -8.92 -22.86 10.45
N ILE A 122 -9.09 -21.58 10.14
CA ILE A 122 -9.72 -21.12 8.88
C ILE A 122 -8.92 -21.60 7.67
N GLN A 123 -7.59 -21.50 7.72
CA GLN A 123 -6.73 -21.93 6.63
C GLN A 123 -6.82 -23.45 6.37
N VAL A 124 -6.94 -24.25 7.42
CA VAL A 124 -7.08 -25.72 7.32
C VAL A 124 -8.48 -26.13 6.88
N GLN A 125 -9.52 -25.47 7.40
CA GLN A 125 -10.92 -25.78 7.07
C GLN A 125 -11.33 -25.28 5.66
N GLY A 126 -10.54 -24.39 5.07
CA GLY A 126 -10.75 -23.88 3.72
C GLY A 126 -12.07 -23.13 3.58
N SER A 127 -12.72 -23.29 2.42
CA SER A 127 -13.94 -22.56 2.03
C SER A 127 -15.23 -23.07 2.72
N SER A 128 -15.15 -23.84 3.79
CA SER A 128 -16.33 -24.33 4.54
C SER A 128 -17.00 -23.25 5.40
N LEU A 129 -16.42 -22.06 5.50
CA LEU A 129 -17.11 -20.90 6.07
C LEU A 129 -18.26 -20.52 5.15
N GLU A 130 -19.49 -20.54 5.67
CA GLU A 130 -20.68 -20.09 4.94
C GLU A 130 -20.47 -18.67 4.40
N LYS A 131 -20.84 -18.45 3.13
CA LYS A 131 -20.78 -17.13 2.54
C LYS A 131 -21.64 -16.15 3.34
N GLY A 132 -21.00 -15.16 3.95
CA GLY A 132 -21.67 -14.12 4.72
C GLY A 132 -21.67 -14.33 6.22
N SER A 133 -21.04 -15.40 6.74
CA SER A 133 -20.77 -15.49 8.18
C SER A 133 -19.74 -14.46 8.60
N ASP A 134 -19.91 -13.89 9.77
CA ASP A 134 -18.89 -13.01 10.37
C ASP A 134 -17.62 -13.81 10.62
N LEU A 135 -16.47 -13.18 10.38
CA LEU A 135 -15.20 -13.78 10.73
C LEU A 135 -15.15 -13.98 12.26
N PRO A 136 -14.62 -15.10 12.75
CA PRO A 136 -14.66 -15.46 14.18
C PRO A 136 -13.65 -14.63 15.01
N PHE A 137 -13.20 -13.50 14.52
CA PHE A 137 -12.23 -12.64 15.18
C PHE A 137 -12.90 -11.49 15.93
N SER A 138 -12.45 -11.23 17.15
CA SER A 138 -12.71 -9.95 17.81
C SER A 138 -11.97 -8.81 17.09
N ASP A 139 -12.38 -7.57 17.33
CA ASP A 139 -11.71 -6.38 16.78
C ASP A 139 -10.21 -6.32 17.12
N GLN A 140 -9.84 -6.81 18.28
CA GLN A 140 -8.44 -6.83 18.74
C GLN A 140 -7.63 -7.89 18.01
N GLU A 141 -8.19 -9.09 17.83
CA GLU A 141 -7.59 -10.18 17.08
C GLU A 141 -7.43 -9.78 15.60
N ALA A 142 -8.47 -9.22 15.00
CA ALA A 142 -8.43 -8.74 13.61
C ALA A 142 -7.40 -7.62 13.45
N SER A 143 -7.38 -6.64 14.35
CA SER A 143 -6.39 -5.56 14.37
C SER A 143 -4.97 -6.11 14.44
N TYR A 144 -4.71 -7.05 15.36
CA TYR A 144 -3.41 -7.67 15.51
C TYR A 144 -2.97 -8.41 14.23
N LEU A 145 -3.84 -9.21 13.62
CA LEU A 145 -3.52 -9.95 12.39
C LEU A 145 -3.20 -9.03 11.21
N ILE A 146 -3.94 -7.94 11.05
CA ILE A 146 -3.66 -6.91 10.03
C ILE A 146 -2.28 -6.31 10.29
N GLY A 147 -2.02 -5.88 11.52
CA GLY A 147 -0.73 -5.30 11.90
C GLY A 147 0.43 -6.30 11.80
N LEU A 148 0.20 -7.58 12.13
CA LEU A 148 1.18 -8.65 11.99
C LEU A 148 1.59 -8.89 10.53
N SER A 149 0.63 -8.89 9.61
CA SER A 149 0.90 -9.02 8.17
C SER A 149 1.83 -7.89 7.67
N TYR A 150 1.54 -6.67 8.07
CA TYR A 150 2.41 -5.53 7.78
C TYR A 150 3.79 -5.66 8.44
N ARG A 151 3.83 -6.04 9.72
CA ARG A 151 5.08 -6.21 10.48
C ARG A 151 6.00 -7.26 9.85
N PHE A 152 5.43 -8.33 9.33
CA PHE A 152 6.18 -9.34 8.60
C PHE A 152 6.84 -8.75 7.34
N THR A 153 6.10 -7.96 6.56
CA THR A 153 6.63 -7.26 5.38
C THR A 153 7.74 -6.27 5.76
N LEU A 154 7.53 -5.45 6.79
CA LEU A 154 8.54 -4.50 7.27
C LEU A 154 9.82 -5.20 7.74
N THR A 155 9.68 -6.33 8.46
CA THR A 155 10.82 -7.15 8.89
C THR A 155 11.65 -7.61 7.69
N GLN A 156 10.99 -8.11 6.65
CA GLN A 156 11.67 -8.53 5.42
C GLN A 156 12.34 -7.35 4.70
N THR A 157 11.69 -6.19 4.66
CA THR A 157 12.25 -4.96 4.12
C THR A 157 13.56 -4.58 4.83
N ILE A 158 13.52 -4.54 6.15
CA ILE A 158 14.70 -4.19 6.98
C ILE A 158 15.83 -5.19 6.77
N MET A 159 15.52 -6.48 6.80
CA MET A 159 16.53 -7.53 6.60
C MET A 159 17.17 -7.43 5.21
N SER A 160 16.38 -7.17 4.19
CA SER A 160 16.89 -7.03 2.81
C SER A 160 17.70 -5.75 2.63
N SER A 161 17.25 -4.62 3.18
CA SER A 161 17.97 -3.34 3.10
C SER A 161 19.32 -3.34 3.86
N LEU A 162 19.44 -4.18 4.88
CA LEU A 162 20.67 -4.31 5.66
C LEU A 162 21.47 -5.58 5.32
N GLU A 163 21.07 -6.31 4.29
CA GLU A 163 21.70 -7.59 3.86
C GLU A 163 21.83 -8.61 5.01
N ILE A 164 20.87 -8.58 5.94
CA ILE A 164 20.88 -9.49 7.09
C ILE A 164 20.48 -10.90 6.63
N ALA A 165 21.35 -11.88 6.90
CA ALA A 165 21.06 -13.27 6.62
C ALA A 165 19.78 -13.75 7.33
N ARG A 166 18.92 -14.43 6.59
CA ARG A 166 17.64 -14.94 7.11
C ARG A 166 17.86 -16.07 8.11
N SER A 167 17.53 -15.80 9.36
CA SER A 167 17.53 -16.78 10.44
C SER A 167 16.40 -16.43 11.43
N SER A 168 15.94 -17.42 12.20
CA SER A 168 14.94 -17.19 13.26
C SER A 168 15.36 -16.10 14.24
N LYS A 169 16.63 -16.11 14.66
CA LYS A 169 17.21 -15.10 15.56
C LYS A 169 17.23 -13.70 14.94
N ALA A 170 17.52 -13.59 13.64
CA ALA A 170 17.48 -12.32 12.94
C ALA A 170 16.04 -11.79 12.82
N HIS A 171 15.07 -12.66 12.47
CA HIS A 171 13.65 -12.31 12.44
C HIS A 171 13.13 -11.85 13.80
N GLU A 172 13.50 -12.54 14.88
CA GLU A 172 13.12 -12.13 16.23
C GLU A 172 13.66 -10.73 16.58
N LYS A 173 14.94 -10.49 16.31
CA LYS A 173 15.59 -9.21 16.59
C LYS A 173 15.02 -8.05 15.75
N VAL A 174 14.76 -8.28 14.46
CA VAL A 174 14.28 -7.27 13.52
C VAL A 174 12.76 -7.10 13.61
N GLY A 175 12.02 -8.17 13.88
CA GLY A 175 10.56 -8.19 13.92
C GLY A 175 9.93 -7.31 15.00
N VAL A 176 10.71 -6.86 16.00
CA VAL A 176 10.25 -5.90 17.01
C VAL A 176 10.32 -4.44 16.53
N LEU A 177 11.04 -4.17 15.43
CA LEU A 177 11.22 -2.81 14.92
C LEU A 177 9.92 -2.30 14.27
N SER A 178 9.54 -1.08 14.60
CA SER A 178 8.41 -0.37 14.02
C SER A 178 8.81 0.39 12.74
N TRP A 179 7.82 0.95 12.03
CA TRP A 179 8.09 1.92 10.97
C TRP A 179 8.95 3.09 11.46
N GLU A 180 8.66 3.60 12.66
CA GLU A 180 9.43 4.69 13.26
C GLU A 180 10.88 4.29 13.54
N ASP A 181 11.10 3.03 13.96
CA ASP A 181 12.46 2.50 14.12
C ASP A 181 13.19 2.39 12.78
N TYR A 182 12.50 1.89 11.74
CA TYR A 182 13.06 1.82 10.39
C TYR A 182 13.39 3.21 9.86
N TYR A 183 12.46 4.15 9.99
CA TYR A 183 12.67 5.53 9.59
C TYR A 183 13.87 6.16 10.32
N SER A 184 13.86 6.17 11.64
CA SER A 184 14.86 6.88 12.44
C SER A 184 16.24 6.23 12.44
N LYS A 185 16.30 4.90 12.42
CA LYS A 185 17.57 4.15 12.55
C LYS A 185 18.22 3.81 11.21
N ILE A 186 17.46 3.75 10.12
CA ILE A 186 17.93 3.27 8.82
C ILE A 186 17.73 4.33 7.74
N LEU A 187 16.48 4.73 7.49
CA LEU A 187 16.15 5.57 6.35
C LEU A 187 16.67 7.01 6.51
N ALA A 188 16.40 7.66 7.63
CA ALA A 188 16.85 9.02 7.87
C ALA A 188 18.39 9.17 7.88
N PRO A 189 19.17 8.28 8.53
CA PRO A 189 20.62 8.31 8.40
C PRO A 189 21.13 8.09 6.97
N ALA A 190 20.47 7.22 6.19
CA ALA A 190 20.84 6.98 4.81
C ALA A 190 20.56 8.20 3.92
N LEU A 191 19.43 8.88 4.12
CA LEU A 191 19.10 10.14 3.43
C LEU A 191 20.12 11.26 3.78
N ALA A 192 20.47 11.38 5.06
CA ALA A 192 21.47 12.36 5.49
C ALA A 192 22.83 12.14 4.81
N LYS A 193 23.27 10.89 4.60
CA LYS A 193 24.50 10.57 3.85
C LYS A 193 24.43 11.01 2.38
N ARG A 194 23.22 11.09 1.81
CA ARG A 194 22.99 11.61 0.45
C ARG A 194 22.79 13.13 0.41
N ASN A 195 22.95 13.84 1.54
CA ASN A 195 22.60 15.26 1.70
C ASN A 195 21.13 15.58 1.44
N ILE A 196 20.23 14.64 1.72
CA ILE A 196 18.80 14.81 1.62
C ILE A 196 18.26 15.06 3.04
N ASP A 197 17.50 16.14 3.21
CA ASP A 197 16.82 16.43 4.49
C ASP A 197 15.83 15.29 4.83
N PRO A 198 16.00 14.60 5.96
CA PRO A 198 15.04 13.56 6.37
C PRO A 198 13.60 14.06 6.50
N ASN A 199 13.39 15.36 6.79
CA ASN A 199 12.05 15.94 6.84
C ASN A 199 11.37 15.99 5.47
N ALA A 200 12.14 15.99 4.37
CA ALA A 200 11.61 15.91 3.01
C ALA A 200 10.79 14.63 2.80
N LEU A 201 11.13 13.52 3.49
CA LEU A 201 10.37 12.29 3.41
C LEU A 201 8.94 12.46 3.95
N SER A 202 8.78 13.10 5.11
CA SER A 202 7.45 13.35 5.69
C SER A 202 6.60 14.22 4.77
N HIS A 203 7.22 15.24 4.16
CA HIS A 203 6.55 16.08 3.17
C HIS A 203 6.18 15.30 1.91
N ALA A 204 7.09 14.49 1.37
CA ALA A 204 6.87 13.70 0.16
C ALA A 204 5.82 12.59 0.35
N SER A 205 5.69 12.05 1.56
CA SER A 205 4.71 10.99 1.86
C SER A 205 3.25 11.46 1.84
N ASN A 206 3.00 12.77 1.91
CA ASN A 206 1.68 13.35 1.98
C ASN A 206 1.16 13.82 0.60
N LEU A 207 0.10 13.21 0.11
CA LEU A 207 -0.50 13.51 -1.20
C LEU A 207 -1.04 14.94 -1.33
N ARG A 208 -1.25 15.66 -0.22
CA ARG A 208 -1.63 17.08 -0.26
C ARG A 208 -0.57 17.93 -0.95
N THR A 209 0.68 17.54 -0.88
CA THR A 209 1.81 18.22 -1.57
C THR A 209 1.77 18.05 -3.09
N ARG A 210 0.97 17.09 -3.57
CA ARG A 210 0.77 16.78 -5.00
C ARG A 210 -0.61 17.24 -5.52
N GLU A 211 -1.35 18.03 -4.75
CA GLU A 211 -2.75 18.41 -5.06
C GLU A 211 -2.94 18.92 -6.49
N THR A 212 -2.10 19.85 -6.93
CA THR A 212 -2.18 20.42 -8.29
C THR A 212 -2.08 19.35 -9.38
N GLY A 213 -1.07 18.47 -9.29
CA GLY A 213 -0.90 17.37 -10.25
C GLY A 213 -2.06 16.37 -10.21
N LEU A 214 -2.52 16.02 -9.00
CA LEU A 214 -3.62 15.10 -8.79
C LEU A 214 -4.94 15.60 -9.36
N THR A 215 -5.25 16.87 -9.16
CA THR A 215 -6.49 17.49 -9.69
C THR A 215 -6.44 17.63 -11.20
N ALA A 216 -5.28 17.89 -11.78
CA ALA A 216 -5.05 17.98 -13.21
C ALA A 216 -5.03 16.61 -13.92
N ALA A 217 -4.77 15.51 -13.20
CA ALA A 217 -4.65 14.17 -13.78
C ALA A 217 -5.99 13.72 -14.40
N LYS A 218 -5.99 13.62 -15.73
CA LYS A 218 -7.15 13.14 -16.51
C LYS A 218 -7.27 11.61 -16.37
N GLY A 219 -8.50 11.12 -16.26
CA GLY A 219 -8.75 9.66 -16.17
C GLY A 219 -8.37 9.03 -14.82
N LEU A 220 -8.01 9.84 -13.82
CA LEU A 220 -7.77 9.37 -12.46
C LEU A 220 -9.10 9.15 -11.73
N LYS A 221 -9.27 7.93 -11.19
CA LYS A 221 -10.39 7.51 -10.35
C LYS A 221 -9.91 6.94 -9.03
N LEU A 222 -10.74 7.08 -8.00
CA LEU A 222 -10.51 6.56 -6.66
C LEU A 222 -11.62 5.60 -6.24
N VAL A 223 -11.26 4.62 -5.43
CA VAL A 223 -12.20 3.83 -4.63
C VAL A 223 -11.85 4.08 -3.17
N LEU A 224 -12.81 4.53 -2.39
CA LEU A 224 -12.64 4.87 -0.97
C LEU A 224 -13.72 4.23 -0.12
N THR A 225 -13.38 3.94 1.13
CA THR A 225 -14.31 3.40 2.12
C THR A 225 -14.34 4.31 3.35
N GLY A 226 -15.53 4.61 3.86
CA GLY A 226 -15.74 5.54 4.96
C GLY A 226 -15.16 5.09 6.31
N ASN A 227 -15.05 3.79 6.53
CA ASN A 227 -14.47 3.19 7.72
C ASN A 227 -13.10 2.54 7.48
N ASP A 228 -12.33 3.05 6.50
CA ASP A 228 -10.94 2.62 6.27
C ASP A 228 -10.04 3.13 7.40
N PHE A 229 -9.35 2.23 8.11
CA PHE A 229 -8.49 2.56 9.24
C PHE A 229 -7.21 3.34 8.85
N LEU A 230 -6.88 3.40 7.56
CA LEU A 230 -5.74 4.20 7.06
C LEU A 230 -6.07 5.68 6.88
N LEU A 231 -7.35 6.05 6.95
CA LEU A 231 -7.81 7.41 6.68
C LEU A 231 -8.52 8.01 7.90
N THR A 232 -8.19 9.24 8.21
CA THR A 232 -8.97 10.05 9.15
C THR A 232 -10.22 10.62 8.44
N LYS A 233 -11.15 11.18 9.23
CA LYS A 233 -12.31 11.89 8.66
C LYS A 233 -11.89 13.06 7.80
N GLU A 234 -10.84 13.77 8.19
CA GLU A 234 -10.24 14.90 7.48
C GLU A 234 -9.61 14.46 6.15
N ASP A 235 -8.97 13.28 6.13
CA ASP A 235 -8.39 12.71 4.91
C ASP A 235 -9.48 12.33 3.91
N LEU A 236 -10.54 11.68 4.38
CA LEU A 236 -11.72 11.37 3.55
C LEU A 236 -12.38 12.64 3.00
N ALA A 237 -12.55 13.66 3.84
CA ALA A 237 -13.10 14.93 3.43
C ALA A 237 -12.23 15.60 2.35
N TRP A 238 -10.91 15.54 2.50
CA TRP A 238 -9.97 16.06 1.51
C TRP A 238 -10.13 15.34 0.16
N PHE A 239 -10.11 14.01 0.15
CA PHE A 239 -10.29 13.22 -1.08
C PHE A 239 -11.62 13.53 -1.75
N ARG A 240 -12.72 13.52 -1.02
CA ARG A 240 -14.06 13.78 -1.57
C ARG A 240 -14.20 15.20 -2.16
N LYS A 241 -13.54 16.18 -1.54
CA LYS A 241 -13.51 17.56 -2.05
C LYS A 241 -12.71 17.70 -3.34
N ARG A 242 -11.60 16.96 -3.49
CA ARG A 242 -10.70 17.07 -4.65
C ARG A 242 -11.09 16.14 -5.81
N PHE A 243 -11.80 15.07 -5.52
CA PHE A 243 -12.25 14.09 -6.51
C PHE A 243 -13.77 13.90 -6.45
N PRO A 244 -14.56 14.92 -6.78
CA PRO A 244 -16.02 14.85 -6.66
C PRO A 244 -16.65 13.98 -7.77
N GLY A 245 -17.89 13.55 -7.54
CA GLY A 245 -18.73 12.91 -8.53
C GLY A 245 -18.15 11.58 -9.01
N GLU A 246 -18.13 11.35 -10.31
CA GLU A 246 -17.70 10.10 -10.95
C GLU A 246 -16.19 9.77 -10.79
N ARG A 247 -15.42 10.70 -10.26
CA ARG A 247 -13.99 10.46 -9.97
C ARG A 247 -13.79 9.60 -8.74
N THR A 248 -14.80 9.46 -7.87
CA THR A 248 -14.71 8.65 -6.65
C THR A 248 -15.86 7.68 -6.52
N ILE A 249 -15.56 6.40 -6.40
CA ILE A 249 -16.48 5.38 -5.92
C ILE A 249 -16.32 5.33 -4.41
N PHE A 250 -17.37 5.68 -3.68
CA PHE A 250 -17.37 5.75 -2.24
C PHE A 250 -18.36 4.75 -1.65
N THR A 251 -17.92 4.01 -0.63
CA THR A 251 -18.77 3.11 0.16
C THR A 251 -18.63 3.48 1.63
N GLU A 252 -19.74 3.54 2.36
CA GLU A 252 -19.72 3.89 3.80
C GLU A 252 -18.99 2.84 4.63
N THR A 253 -19.16 1.57 4.26
CA THR A 253 -18.61 0.43 4.98
C THR A 253 -17.85 -0.51 4.04
N GLY A 254 -16.96 -1.31 4.60
CA GLY A 254 -16.12 -2.27 3.90
C GLY A 254 -14.67 -2.29 4.42
N GLY A 255 -14.33 -1.37 5.31
CA GLY A 255 -12.97 -1.28 5.85
C GLY A 255 -11.91 -1.10 4.78
N HIS A 256 -10.71 -1.53 5.05
CA HIS A 256 -9.62 -1.46 4.10
C HIS A 256 -9.73 -2.60 3.06
N MET A 257 -10.11 -2.26 1.84
CA MET A 257 -10.29 -3.16 0.69
C MET A 257 -11.43 -4.18 0.79
N GLY A 258 -12.22 -4.22 1.85
CA GLY A 258 -13.33 -5.18 1.98
C GLY A 258 -14.48 -4.97 1.00
N GLN A 259 -14.54 -3.84 0.28
CA GLN A 259 -15.55 -3.56 -0.75
C GLN A 259 -15.19 -4.10 -2.15
N LEU A 260 -14.04 -4.79 -2.33
CA LEU A 260 -13.59 -5.28 -3.65
C LEU A 260 -14.58 -6.27 -4.30
N TYR A 261 -15.42 -6.93 -3.52
CA TYR A 261 -16.46 -7.83 -4.04
C TYR A 261 -17.65 -7.08 -4.65
N ARG A 262 -17.85 -5.79 -4.37
CA ARG A 262 -18.98 -5.01 -4.86
C ARG A 262 -18.90 -4.82 -6.38
N LYS A 263 -20.08 -4.88 -7.00
CA LYS A 263 -20.17 -4.83 -8.48
C LYS A 263 -19.59 -3.54 -9.04
N GLU A 264 -19.94 -2.39 -8.47
CA GLU A 264 -19.45 -1.07 -8.89
C GLU A 264 -17.93 -0.94 -8.82
N VAL A 265 -17.30 -1.52 -7.77
CA VAL A 265 -15.83 -1.54 -7.63
C VAL A 265 -15.20 -2.43 -8.69
N ARG A 266 -15.74 -3.64 -8.90
CA ARG A 266 -15.25 -4.56 -9.93
C ARG A 266 -15.43 -4.00 -11.34
N ASP A 267 -16.52 -3.29 -11.59
CA ASP A 267 -16.74 -2.66 -12.89
C ASP A 267 -15.78 -1.51 -13.13
N ALA A 268 -15.44 -0.72 -12.11
CA ALA A 268 -14.39 0.30 -12.19
C ALA A 268 -13.02 -0.32 -12.47
N MET A 269 -12.66 -1.41 -11.78
CA MET A 269 -11.42 -2.14 -12.04
C MET A 269 -11.36 -2.65 -13.48
N ARG A 270 -12.44 -3.28 -13.97
CA ARG A 270 -12.54 -3.72 -15.36
C ARG A 270 -12.42 -2.57 -16.36
N ALA A 271 -13.09 -1.44 -16.05
CA ALA A 271 -13.03 -0.26 -16.90
C ALA A 271 -11.62 0.38 -16.92
N ALA A 272 -10.86 0.29 -15.83
CA ALA A 272 -9.47 0.76 -15.80
C ALA A 272 -8.54 -0.11 -16.68
N ILE A 273 -8.80 -1.43 -16.73
CA ILE A 273 -7.99 -2.39 -17.51
C ILE A 273 -8.39 -2.42 -18.98
N ARG A 274 -9.68 -2.31 -19.27
CA ARG A 274 -10.19 -2.35 -20.66
C ARG A 274 -10.00 -0.99 -21.32
N GLN A 275 -9.25 -0.96 -22.41
CA GLN A 275 -9.27 0.21 -23.28
C GLN A 275 -10.67 0.34 -23.92
N PRO A 276 -11.18 1.57 -24.12
CA PRO A 276 -12.39 1.74 -24.93
C PRO A 276 -12.13 1.13 -26.30
N ALA A 277 -13.09 0.36 -26.82
CA ALA A 277 -13.12 0.02 -28.23
C ALA A 277 -13.03 1.35 -29.01
N ARG A 278 -12.07 1.44 -29.93
CA ARG A 278 -11.93 2.59 -30.83
C ARG A 278 -13.08 2.61 -31.80
#